data_31263d29a01b620ddac4cf9172da8b53
#
_entry.id   31263d29a01b620ddac4cf9172da8b53
#
_cell.length_a   1.000
_cell.length_b   1.000
_cell.length_c   1.000
_cell.angle_alpha   90.00
_cell.angle_beta   90.00
_cell.angle_gamma   90.00
#
_symmetry.space_group_name_H-M   'P 1'
#
loop_
_entity.id
_entity.type
_entity.pdbx_description
1 polymer ?
#
loop_
_entity_poly.entity_id
_entity_poly.type
_entity_poly.pdbx_seq_one_letter_code
_entity_poly.pdbx_strand_id
1 'polypeptide(L)'
;MKTLIVTNKYNGKKLCNFILTSFPNLSQNTLYKALRQKDIKINGKRVNKDCIIFENDELNIFIADSLLFPQINLDIVYEDNNILVINKPINLEVVGENSLTTLVHQKYPKQKPMPCHRLDRNTTGLVLFAKNDTALNILFDKFKKHEIKKSYTALVYGIPKIKKARLESYLFKDNKKSIVYISDDFKPGYQKIITSYSVIKEF
;
A
#
# COMPACT_ATOMS: atom_id res chain seq x y z
N MET A 1 16.61 -7.90 13.75
CA MET A 1 16.89 -6.69 14.53
C MET A 1 16.40 -5.50 13.75
N LYS A 2 15.64 -4.61 14.35
CA LYS A 2 15.22 -3.33 13.78
C LYS A 2 15.85 -2.19 14.56
N THR A 3 16.30 -1.17 13.84
CA THR A 3 16.86 0.05 14.44
C THR A 3 15.92 1.21 14.14
N LEU A 4 15.58 1.99 15.15
CA LEU A 4 14.81 3.22 15.06
C LEU A 4 15.58 4.36 15.72
N ILE A 5 15.50 5.55 15.16
CA ILE A 5 15.99 6.78 15.78
C ILE A 5 14.79 7.57 16.30
N VAL A 6 14.86 8.00 17.54
CA VAL A 6 13.80 8.80 18.17
C VAL A 6 13.79 10.19 17.54
N THR A 7 12.65 10.56 16.97
CA THR A 7 12.47 11.90 16.39
C THR A 7 12.02 12.91 17.45
N ASN A 8 12.15 14.20 17.16
CA ASN A 8 11.76 15.31 18.04
C ASN A 8 10.31 15.19 18.57
N LYS A 9 9.38 14.68 17.74
CA LYS A 9 7.97 14.40 18.12
C LYS A 9 7.83 13.52 19.37
N TYR A 10 8.80 12.66 19.65
CA TYR A 10 8.80 11.70 20.76
C TYR A 10 9.78 12.05 21.87
N ASN A 11 10.44 13.21 21.80
CA ASN A 11 11.32 13.70 22.86
C ASN A 11 10.56 13.80 24.18
N GLY A 12 11.10 13.23 25.25
CA GLY A 12 10.49 13.20 26.58
C GLY A 12 9.25 12.29 26.72
N LYS A 13 8.93 11.46 25.74
CA LYS A 13 7.80 10.51 25.79
C LYS A 13 8.24 9.12 26.23
N LYS A 14 7.24 8.27 26.50
CA LYS A 14 7.45 6.88 26.90
C LYS A 14 7.91 6.01 25.73
N LEU A 15 8.90 5.15 25.98
CA LEU A 15 9.42 4.15 25.02
C LEU A 15 8.32 3.29 24.40
N CYS A 16 7.40 2.76 25.25
CA CYS A 16 6.31 1.92 24.78
C CYS A 16 5.40 2.66 23.79
N ASN A 17 5.11 3.93 24.02
CA ASN A 17 4.28 4.75 23.12
C ASN A 17 4.95 4.89 21.74
N PHE A 18 6.24 5.18 21.72
CA PHE A 18 7.01 5.28 20.47
C PHE A 18 7.03 3.97 19.70
N ILE A 19 7.33 2.84 20.36
CA ILE A 19 7.39 1.52 19.71
C ILE A 19 6.01 1.09 19.19
N LEU A 20 4.94 1.22 19.98
CA LEU A 20 3.58 0.86 19.54
C LEU A 20 3.07 1.75 18.40
N THR A 21 3.45 3.00 18.37
CA THR A 21 3.13 3.89 17.24
C THR A 21 3.92 3.51 15.99
N SER A 22 5.19 3.12 16.15
CA SER A 22 6.05 2.69 15.03
C SER A 22 5.67 1.31 14.48
N PHE A 23 5.09 0.45 15.32
CA PHE A 23 4.65 -0.91 14.97
C PHE A 23 3.20 -1.15 15.42
N PRO A 24 2.19 -0.68 14.67
CA PRO A 24 0.78 -0.76 15.09
C PRO A 24 0.25 -2.18 15.28
N ASN A 25 0.92 -3.19 14.69
CA ASN A 25 0.53 -4.59 14.84
C ASN A 25 1.15 -5.28 16.07
N LEU A 26 2.11 -4.62 16.71
CA LEU A 26 2.73 -5.15 17.92
C LEU A 26 1.74 -5.01 19.08
N SER A 27 1.34 -6.14 19.67
CA SER A 27 0.49 -6.10 20.85
C SER A 27 1.26 -5.58 22.06
N GLN A 28 0.56 -4.86 22.94
CA GLN A 28 1.12 -4.34 24.18
C GLN A 28 1.72 -5.47 25.04
N ASN A 29 1.05 -6.63 25.10
CA ASN A 29 1.52 -7.79 25.84
C ASN A 29 2.86 -8.31 25.29
N THR A 30 3.00 -8.37 23.96
CA THR A 30 4.25 -8.80 23.31
C THR A 30 5.38 -7.80 23.58
N LEU A 31 5.10 -6.51 23.54
CA LEU A 31 6.09 -5.48 23.88
C LEU A 31 6.57 -5.60 25.34
N TYR A 32 5.66 -5.75 26.30
CA TYR A 32 6.06 -5.93 27.70
C TYR A 32 6.81 -7.25 27.94
N LYS A 33 6.49 -8.32 27.19
CA LYS A 33 7.27 -9.56 27.23
C LYS A 33 8.71 -9.32 26.74
N ALA A 34 8.86 -8.64 25.61
CA ALA A 34 10.17 -8.28 25.04
C ALA A 34 11.01 -7.40 26.00
N LEU A 35 10.38 -6.45 26.70
CA LEU A 35 11.07 -5.66 27.72
C LEU A 35 11.58 -6.55 28.87
N ARG A 36 10.74 -7.42 29.42
CA ARG A 36 11.16 -8.37 30.48
C ARG A 36 12.29 -9.29 30.02
N GLN A 37 12.30 -9.70 28.75
CA GLN A 37 13.37 -10.52 28.15
C GLN A 37 14.60 -9.69 27.74
N LYS A 38 14.56 -8.37 27.94
CA LYS A 38 15.65 -7.43 27.59
C LYS A 38 15.96 -7.43 26.08
N ASP A 39 14.92 -7.64 25.22
CA ASP A 39 15.04 -7.67 23.77
C ASP A 39 14.97 -6.27 23.12
N ILE A 40 15.13 -5.22 23.94
CA ILE A 40 15.18 -3.84 23.47
C ILE A 40 16.42 -3.18 24.07
N LYS A 41 17.14 -2.42 23.23
CA LYS A 41 18.27 -1.58 23.65
C LYS A 41 17.98 -0.14 23.32
N ILE A 42 18.48 0.77 24.16
CA ILE A 42 18.55 2.21 23.91
C ILE A 42 20.03 2.59 24.00
N ASN A 43 20.59 3.16 22.94
CA ASN A 43 21.99 3.56 22.85
C ASN A 43 22.94 2.40 23.28
N GLY A 44 22.65 1.18 22.78
CA GLY A 44 23.41 -0.03 23.07
C GLY A 44 23.12 -0.68 24.41
N LYS A 45 22.42 -0.02 25.38
CA LYS A 45 22.11 -0.56 26.71
C LYS A 45 20.75 -1.25 26.72
N ARG A 46 20.69 -2.48 27.26
CA ARG A 46 19.43 -3.24 27.40
C ARG A 46 18.50 -2.60 28.43
N VAL A 47 17.20 -2.50 28.09
CA VAL A 47 16.16 -2.00 28.98
C VAL A 47 15.14 -3.11 29.29
N ASN A 48 14.58 -3.09 30.50
CA ASN A 48 13.65 -4.13 30.99
C ASN A 48 12.28 -3.56 31.44
N LYS A 49 12.10 -2.26 31.34
CA LYS A 49 10.84 -1.56 31.68
C LYS A 49 10.65 -0.34 30.80
N ASP A 50 9.43 0.16 30.75
CA ASP A 50 9.11 1.40 30.06
C ASP A 50 9.84 2.59 30.70
N CYS A 51 10.49 3.41 29.90
CA CYS A 51 11.27 4.58 30.32
C CYS A 51 11.02 5.77 29.40
N ILE A 52 11.51 6.92 29.77
CA ILE A 52 11.49 8.12 28.92
C ILE A 52 12.64 8.01 27.90
N ILE A 53 12.36 8.40 26.67
CA ILE A 53 13.30 8.46 25.55
C ILE A 53 13.48 9.91 25.11
N PHE A 54 14.62 10.19 24.49
CA PHE A 54 14.99 11.53 24.03
C PHE A 54 15.29 11.53 22.53
N GLU A 55 15.19 12.71 21.94
CA GLU A 55 15.55 12.89 20.53
C GLU A 55 16.96 12.35 20.25
N ASN A 56 17.13 11.70 19.09
CA ASN A 56 18.34 11.00 18.63
C ASN A 56 18.72 9.74 19.42
N ASP A 57 17.93 9.29 20.39
CA ASP A 57 18.16 7.97 20.97
C ASP A 57 18.04 6.89 19.88
N GLU A 58 19.03 5.99 19.82
CA GLU A 58 19.00 4.82 18.94
C GLU A 58 18.38 3.63 19.66
N LEU A 59 17.25 3.13 19.13
CA LEU A 59 16.57 1.95 19.61
C LEU A 59 16.89 0.74 18.75
N ASN A 60 17.43 -0.32 19.34
CA ASN A 60 17.60 -1.61 18.69
C ASN A 60 16.55 -2.59 19.25
N ILE A 61 15.68 -3.11 18.39
CA ILE A 61 14.53 -3.96 18.73
C ILE A 61 14.78 -5.36 18.19
N PHE A 62 14.80 -6.38 19.07
CA PHE A 62 15.06 -7.78 18.77
C PHE A 62 13.79 -8.62 18.79
N ILE A 63 12.65 -8.02 18.46
CA ILE A 63 11.37 -8.70 18.27
C ILE A 63 11.32 -9.28 16.86
N ALA A 64 10.75 -10.48 16.69
CA ALA A 64 10.59 -11.12 15.39
C ALA A 64 9.73 -10.25 14.45
N ASP A 65 10.13 -10.17 13.19
CA ASP A 65 9.44 -9.36 12.16
C ASP A 65 7.96 -9.77 12.01
N SER A 66 7.65 -11.05 12.21
CA SER A 66 6.29 -11.57 12.21
C SER A 66 5.36 -10.96 13.27
N LEU A 67 5.91 -10.44 14.35
CA LEU A 67 5.16 -9.79 15.43
C LEU A 67 5.12 -8.27 15.27
N LEU A 68 6.10 -7.69 14.57
CA LEU A 68 6.19 -6.26 14.30
C LEU A 68 5.30 -5.83 13.12
N PHE A 69 5.22 -6.68 12.11
CA PHE A 69 4.51 -6.38 10.85
C PHE A 69 3.32 -7.30 10.68
N PRO A 70 2.24 -6.85 10.00
CA PRO A 70 1.12 -7.71 9.71
C PRO A 70 1.61 -8.94 8.94
N GLN A 71 1.21 -10.14 9.41
CA GLN A 71 1.27 -11.36 8.61
C GLN A 71 0.17 -11.26 7.54
N ILE A 72 0.36 -10.38 6.56
CA ILE A 72 -0.53 -10.38 5.41
C ILE A 72 -0.06 -11.54 4.55
N ASN A 73 -0.84 -12.60 4.57
CA ASN A 73 -0.76 -13.63 3.56
C ASN A 73 -1.08 -12.93 2.23
N LEU A 74 -0.05 -12.70 1.41
CA LEU A 74 -0.26 -12.19 0.06
C LEU A 74 -1.08 -13.23 -0.70
N ASP A 75 -2.29 -12.85 -1.08
CA ASP A 75 -3.15 -13.67 -1.94
C ASP A 75 -2.59 -13.64 -3.37
N ILE A 76 -1.64 -14.53 -3.64
CA ILE A 76 -0.95 -14.66 -4.92
C ILE A 76 -1.84 -15.49 -5.86
N VAL A 77 -2.37 -14.83 -6.87
CA VAL A 77 -3.26 -15.44 -7.87
C VAL A 77 -2.46 -16.10 -9.01
N TYR A 78 -1.31 -15.51 -9.34
CA TYR A 78 -0.41 -16.04 -10.37
C TYR A 78 1.02 -15.60 -10.10
N GLU A 79 1.97 -16.48 -10.40
CA GLU A 79 3.41 -16.16 -10.33
C GLU A 79 4.18 -16.99 -11.35
N ASP A 80 5.11 -16.33 -12.07
CA ASP A 80 6.14 -16.96 -12.88
C ASP A 80 7.50 -16.28 -12.67
N ASN A 81 8.45 -16.49 -13.59
CA ASN A 81 9.78 -15.87 -13.51
C ASN A 81 9.78 -14.35 -13.75
N ASN A 82 8.75 -13.81 -14.41
CA ASN A 82 8.68 -12.45 -14.88
C ASN A 82 7.64 -11.61 -14.16
N ILE A 83 6.52 -12.20 -13.79
CA ILE A 83 5.38 -11.49 -13.22
C ILE A 83 4.86 -12.15 -11.94
N LEU A 84 4.21 -11.33 -11.14
CA LEU A 84 3.50 -11.72 -9.93
C LEU A 84 2.17 -10.97 -9.91
N VAL A 85 1.06 -11.69 -9.75
CA VAL A 85 -0.30 -11.13 -9.66
C VAL A 85 -0.85 -11.38 -8.27
N ILE A 86 -1.23 -10.30 -7.60
CA ILE A 86 -1.73 -10.35 -6.23
C ILE A 86 -3.14 -9.79 -6.18
N ASN A 87 -4.03 -10.48 -5.49
CA ASN A 87 -5.34 -9.96 -5.14
C ASN A 87 -5.21 -9.05 -3.91
N LYS A 88 -5.26 -7.74 -4.16
CA LYS A 88 -5.10 -6.72 -3.12
C LYS A 88 -6.35 -6.62 -2.24
N PRO A 89 -6.22 -6.73 -0.92
CA PRO A 89 -7.34 -6.50 -0.01
C PRO A 89 -7.76 -5.02 0.04
N ILE A 90 -8.94 -4.77 0.61
CA ILE A 90 -9.42 -3.42 0.94
C ILE A 90 -8.52 -2.75 2.00
N ASN A 91 -8.53 -1.44 2.09
CA ASN A 91 -7.78 -0.61 3.05
C ASN A 91 -6.25 -0.67 2.94
N LEU A 92 -5.72 -1.20 1.86
CA LEU A 92 -4.28 -1.25 1.58
C LEU A 92 -3.96 -0.44 0.32
N GLU A 93 -2.97 0.44 0.40
CA GLU A 93 -2.42 1.14 -0.75
C GLU A 93 -1.46 0.24 -1.53
N VAL A 94 -1.29 0.48 -2.84
CA VAL A 94 -0.31 -0.27 -3.64
C VAL A 94 1.10 0.20 -3.36
N VAL A 95 1.31 1.53 -3.24
CA VAL A 95 2.61 2.17 -3.05
C VAL A 95 2.55 3.09 -1.83
N GLY A 96 3.62 3.15 -1.06
CA GLY A 96 3.74 3.96 0.15
C GLY A 96 4.46 3.20 1.26
N GLU A 97 4.54 3.74 2.47
CA GLU A 97 5.26 3.12 3.58
C GLU A 97 4.46 1.89 4.00
N ASN A 98 3.47 1.58 4.38
CA ASN A 98 2.80 0.34 4.77
C ASN A 98 1.91 -0.18 3.63
N SER A 99 2.49 -0.38 2.46
CA SER A 99 1.76 -0.69 1.23
C SER A 99 1.89 -2.15 0.81
N LEU A 100 1.11 -2.55 -0.19
CA LEU A 100 1.24 -3.86 -0.83
C LEU A 100 2.67 -4.09 -1.35
N THR A 101 3.30 -3.06 -1.94
CA THR A 101 4.69 -3.14 -2.42
C THR A 101 5.67 -3.42 -1.29
N THR A 102 5.50 -2.79 -0.13
CA THR A 102 6.34 -3.07 1.05
C THR A 102 6.23 -4.53 1.48
N LEU A 103 5.02 -5.08 1.51
CA LEU A 103 4.78 -6.48 1.87
C LEU A 103 5.36 -7.45 0.83
N VAL A 104 5.24 -7.12 -0.46
CA VAL A 104 5.86 -7.88 -1.56
C VAL A 104 7.38 -7.88 -1.40
N HIS A 105 8.00 -6.74 -1.13
CA HIS A 105 9.44 -6.65 -0.94
C HIS A 105 9.94 -7.41 0.30
N GLN A 106 9.12 -7.50 1.35
CA GLN A 106 9.44 -8.35 2.52
C GLN A 106 9.44 -9.82 2.16
N LYS A 107 8.50 -10.28 1.32
CA LYS A 107 8.43 -11.67 0.86
C LYS A 107 9.51 -11.99 -0.19
N TYR A 108 9.86 -11.03 -1.05
CA TYR A 108 10.84 -11.16 -2.13
C TYR A 108 12.02 -10.18 -1.96
N PRO A 109 12.83 -10.29 -0.90
CA PRO A 109 13.83 -9.27 -0.53
C PRO A 109 14.94 -9.11 -1.57
N LYS A 110 15.24 -10.16 -2.35
CA LYS A 110 16.28 -10.13 -3.40
C LYS A 110 15.76 -9.54 -4.71
N GLN A 111 14.55 -9.89 -5.13
CA GLN A 111 13.99 -9.51 -6.43
C GLN A 111 13.27 -8.16 -6.40
N LYS A 112 12.66 -7.82 -5.26
CA LYS A 112 11.90 -6.57 -5.03
C LYS A 112 10.95 -6.24 -6.19
N PRO A 113 9.95 -7.09 -6.49
CA PRO A 113 9.04 -6.89 -7.62
C PRO A 113 8.39 -5.51 -7.60
N MET A 114 8.28 -4.87 -8.76
CA MET A 114 7.75 -3.52 -8.92
C MET A 114 6.30 -3.53 -9.43
N PRO A 115 5.39 -2.75 -8.83
CA PRO A 115 4.00 -2.69 -9.28
C PRO A 115 3.91 -2.01 -10.66
N CYS A 116 3.18 -2.62 -11.59
CA CYS A 116 3.01 -2.09 -12.95
C CYS A 116 1.83 -1.12 -13.06
N HIS A 117 0.93 -1.12 -12.09
CA HIS A 117 -0.19 -0.19 -11.97
C HIS A 117 -0.64 -0.11 -10.52
N ARG A 118 -1.64 0.70 -10.24
CA ARG A 118 -2.20 0.83 -8.91
C ARG A 118 -3.71 0.66 -8.90
N LEU A 119 -4.22 0.24 -7.75
CA LEU A 119 -5.62 0.36 -7.32
C LEU A 119 -5.67 1.32 -6.13
N ASP A 120 -6.79 1.98 -5.96
CA ASP A 120 -7.00 2.84 -4.80
C ASP A 120 -7.10 2.01 -3.51
N ARG A 121 -6.90 2.67 -2.37
CA ARG A 121 -6.91 2.06 -1.05
C ARG A 121 -8.18 1.21 -0.80
N ASN A 122 -9.33 1.74 -1.19
CA ASN A 122 -10.63 1.10 -0.98
C ASN A 122 -11.07 0.19 -2.14
N THR A 123 -10.24 0.00 -3.16
CA THR A 123 -10.49 -0.92 -4.27
C THR A 123 -9.76 -2.23 -4.01
N THR A 124 -10.47 -3.34 -4.08
CA THR A 124 -9.93 -4.70 -4.05
C THR A 124 -9.64 -5.20 -5.46
N GLY A 125 -8.83 -6.26 -5.60
CA GLY A 125 -8.62 -6.93 -6.87
C GLY A 125 -7.15 -7.03 -7.30
N LEU A 126 -6.94 -7.40 -8.55
CA LEU A 126 -5.64 -7.82 -9.06
C LEU A 126 -4.69 -6.65 -9.25
N VAL A 127 -3.49 -6.78 -8.70
CA VAL A 127 -2.36 -5.89 -8.94
C VAL A 127 -1.23 -6.71 -9.53
N LEU A 128 -0.72 -6.25 -10.68
CA LEU A 128 0.35 -6.86 -11.44
C LEU A 128 1.69 -6.26 -11.03
N PHE A 129 2.63 -7.11 -10.67
CA PHE A 129 4.01 -6.76 -10.36
C PHE A 129 4.96 -7.39 -11.38
N ALA A 130 5.99 -6.67 -11.78
CA ALA A 130 7.10 -7.19 -12.56
C ALA A 130 8.24 -7.63 -11.64
N LYS A 131 8.82 -8.81 -11.89
CA LYS A 131 9.92 -9.39 -11.10
C LYS A 131 11.30 -9.02 -11.64
N ASN A 132 11.36 -8.39 -12.82
CA ASN A 132 12.58 -7.88 -13.46
C ASN A 132 12.27 -6.67 -14.35
N ASP A 133 13.32 -5.93 -14.73
CA ASP A 133 13.19 -4.68 -15.50
C ASP A 133 12.65 -4.90 -16.92
N THR A 134 12.97 -6.02 -17.55
CA THR A 134 12.45 -6.36 -18.88
C THR A 134 10.93 -6.50 -18.86
N ALA A 135 10.40 -7.27 -17.91
CA ALA A 135 8.96 -7.42 -17.72
C ALA A 135 8.31 -6.09 -17.35
N LEU A 136 8.95 -5.26 -16.50
CA LEU A 136 8.45 -3.96 -16.10
C LEU A 136 8.26 -3.04 -17.31
N ASN A 137 9.26 -2.93 -18.17
CA ASN A 137 9.22 -2.08 -19.37
C ASN A 137 8.13 -2.54 -20.36
N ILE A 138 8.04 -3.86 -20.59
CA ILE A 138 7.01 -4.43 -21.48
C ILE A 138 5.61 -4.13 -20.93
N LEU A 139 5.40 -4.33 -19.64
CA LEU A 139 4.09 -4.11 -19.02
C LEU A 139 3.72 -2.63 -18.97
N PHE A 140 4.65 -1.73 -18.68
CA PHE A 140 4.39 -0.28 -18.76
C PHE A 140 3.99 0.16 -20.16
N ASP A 141 4.66 -0.37 -21.20
CA ASP A 141 4.32 -0.08 -22.59
C ASP A 141 2.90 -0.59 -22.93
N LYS A 142 2.55 -1.79 -22.51
CA LYS A 142 1.21 -2.36 -22.69
C LYS A 142 0.13 -1.59 -21.95
N PHE A 143 0.38 -1.13 -20.72
CA PHE A 143 -0.55 -0.25 -19.99
C PHE A 143 -0.72 1.10 -20.70
N LYS A 144 0.38 1.71 -21.16
CA LYS A 144 0.37 2.99 -21.90
C LYS A 144 -0.39 2.89 -23.22
N LYS A 145 -0.27 1.79 -23.93
CA LYS A 145 -0.98 1.51 -25.20
C LYS A 145 -2.41 1.02 -25.01
N HIS A 146 -2.90 0.91 -23.76
CA HIS A 146 -4.21 0.35 -23.44
C HIS A 146 -4.45 -1.08 -23.95
N GLU A 147 -3.40 -1.88 -24.10
CA GLU A 147 -3.48 -3.28 -24.53
C GLU A 147 -3.97 -4.20 -23.42
N ILE A 148 -3.85 -3.78 -22.15
CA ILE A 148 -4.33 -4.53 -21.00
C ILE A 148 -5.78 -4.15 -20.72
N LYS A 149 -6.70 -5.08 -20.93
CA LYS A 149 -8.13 -4.91 -20.61
C LYS A 149 -8.32 -4.99 -19.10
N LYS A 150 -9.00 -3.99 -18.55
CA LYS A 150 -9.33 -3.92 -17.12
C LYS A 150 -10.86 -3.92 -16.96
N SER A 151 -11.36 -4.78 -16.07
CA SER A 151 -12.76 -4.82 -15.70
C SER A 151 -12.92 -4.63 -14.20
N TYR A 152 -13.92 -3.88 -13.79
CA TYR A 152 -14.25 -3.60 -12.40
C TYR A 152 -15.70 -3.90 -12.14
N THR A 153 -16.02 -4.37 -10.95
CA THR A 153 -17.38 -4.44 -10.45
C THR A 153 -17.55 -3.37 -9.38
N ALA A 154 -18.60 -2.56 -9.51
CA ALA A 154 -18.92 -1.50 -8.56
C ALA A 154 -20.38 -1.55 -8.16
N LEU A 155 -20.65 -1.30 -6.87
CA LEU A 155 -21.96 -1.02 -6.35
C LEU A 155 -22.21 0.48 -6.48
N VAL A 156 -23.32 0.87 -7.11
CA VAL A 156 -23.68 2.28 -7.30
C VAL A 156 -25.05 2.55 -6.67
N TYR A 157 -25.27 3.81 -6.27
CA TYR A 157 -26.56 4.25 -5.79
C TYR A 157 -27.51 4.53 -6.96
N GLY A 158 -28.74 4.02 -6.88
CA GLY A 158 -29.74 4.16 -7.93
C GLY A 158 -29.56 3.16 -9.08
N ILE A 159 -30.49 3.17 -10.00
CA ILE A 159 -30.54 2.26 -11.16
C ILE A 159 -30.26 3.04 -12.43
N PRO A 160 -29.20 2.74 -13.19
CA PRO A 160 -28.95 3.37 -14.47
C PRO A 160 -30.11 3.10 -15.46
N LYS A 161 -30.64 4.16 -16.07
CA LYS A 161 -31.72 4.04 -17.07
C LYS A 161 -31.30 3.17 -18.26
N ILE A 162 -30.07 3.25 -18.69
CA ILE A 162 -29.49 2.45 -19.77
C ILE A 162 -28.64 1.36 -19.13
N LYS A 163 -29.00 0.10 -19.41
CA LYS A 163 -28.35 -1.08 -18.79
C LYS A 163 -26.91 -1.32 -19.29
N LYS A 164 -26.58 -0.83 -20.47
CA LYS A 164 -25.23 -0.96 -21.06
C LYS A 164 -24.94 0.28 -21.89
N ALA A 165 -23.84 0.95 -21.57
CA ALA A 165 -23.43 2.16 -22.28
C ALA A 165 -21.92 2.28 -22.40
N ARG A 166 -21.49 3.06 -23.38
CA ARG A 166 -20.14 3.60 -23.52
C ARG A 166 -20.25 5.12 -23.42
N LEU A 167 -19.67 5.65 -22.36
CA LEU A 167 -19.67 7.08 -22.06
C LEU A 167 -18.34 7.67 -22.51
N GLU A 168 -18.42 8.81 -23.17
CA GLU A 168 -17.26 9.60 -23.58
C GLU A 168 -17.36 10.98 -22.93
N SER A 169 -16.30 11.43 -22.30
CA SER A 169 -16.19 12.74 -21.66
C SER A 169 -14.74 13.20 -21.68
N TYR A 170 -14.48 14.37 -21.14
CA TYR A 170 -13.14 14.96 -21.07
C TYR A 170 -12.78 15.26 -19.63
N LEU A 171 -11.55 14.93 -19.23
CA LEU A 171 -11.05 15.03 -17.86
C LEU A 171 -9.84 15.96 -17.78
N PHE A 172 -9.87 16.87 -16.84
CA PHE A 172 -8.72 17.68 -16.43
C PHE A 172 -8.41 17.48 -14.96
N LYS A 173 -7.14 17.17 -14.66
CA LYS A 173 -6.66 17.02 -13.29
C LYS A 173 -5.87 18.26 -12.87
N ASP A 174 -6.40 19.00 -11.93
CA ASP A 174 -5.68 20.08 -11.25
C ASP A 174 -4.80 19.47 -10.15
N ASN A 175 -3.51 19.31 -10.44
CA ASN A 175 -2.56 18.72 -9.49
C ASN A 175 -2.30 19.61 -8.28
N LYS A 176 -2.50 20.95 -8.39
CA LYS A 176 -2.30 21.88 -7.27
C LYS A 176 -3.43 21.77 -6.25
N LYS A 177 -4.65 21.60 -6.74
CA LYS A 177 -5.85 21.48 -5.89
C LYS A 177 -6.22 20.03 -5.57
N SER A 178 -5.57 19.05 -6.20
CA SER A 178 -5.93 17.62 -6.12
C SER A 178 -7.40 17.35 -6.52
N ILE A 179 -7.93 18.12 -7.48
CA ILE A 179 -9.30 18.05 -7.97
C ILE A 179 -9.31 17.58 -9.42
N VAL A 180 -10.30 16.75 -9.74
CA VAL A 180 -10.58 16.31 -11.11
C VAL A 180 -11.85 16.98 -11.60
N TYR A 181 -11.77 17.59 -12.78
CA TYR A 181 -12.90 18.19 -13.47
C TYR A 181 -13.31 17.34 -14.65
N ILE A 182 -14.62 17.11 -14.82
CA ILE A 182 -15.19 16.37 -15.96
C ILE A 182 -16.02 17.34 -16.79
N SER A 183 -15.98 17.20 -18.11
CA SER A 183 -16.77 17.97 -19.05
C SER A 183 -17.25 17.03 -20.17
N ASP A 184 -18.48 17.21 -20.62
CA ASP A 184 -19.00 16.48 -21.79
C ASP A 184 -18.46 17.07 -23.09
N ASP A 185 -18.08 18.35 -23.09
CA ASP A 185 -17.47 19.03 -24.21
C ASP A 185 -15.95 19.10 -24.08
N PHE A 186 -15.25 19.07 -25.24
CA PHE A 186 -13.81 19.28 -25.29
C PHE A 186 -13.45 20.69 -24.78
N LYS A 187 -12.44 20.75 -23.92
CA LYS A 187 -11.80 22.00 -23.46
C LYS A 187 -10.28 21.86 -23.57
N PRO A 188 -9.56 22.97 -23.90
CA PRO A 188 -8.10 22.95 -23.91
C PRO A 188 -7.52 22.42 -22.58
N GLY A 189 -6.55 21.50 -22.67
CA GLY A 189 -5.94 20.85 -21.50
C GLY A 189 -6.69 19.65 -20.92
N TYR A 190 -7.90 19.36 -21.42
CA TYR A 190 -8.66 18.17 -21.04
C TYR A 190 -8.28 16.98 -21.91
N GLN A 191 -8.21 15.79 -21.30
CA GLN A 191 -7.96 14.53 -21.99
C GLN A 191 -9.27 13.76 -22.16
N LYS A 192 -9.49 13.19 -23.36
CA LYS A 192 -10.64 12.34 -23.63
C LYS A 192 -10.56 11.09 -22.75
N ILE A 193 -11.66 10.77 -22.08
CA ILE A 193 -11.85 9.55 -21.30
C ILE A 193 -13.03 8.76 -21.85
N ILE A 194 -12.95 7.43 -21.75
CA ILE A 194 -13.99 6.52 -22.20
C ILE A 194 -14.23 5.51 -21.07
N THR A 195 -15.49 5.41 -20.65
CA THR A 195 -15.93 4.42 -19.67
C THR A 195 -17.08 3.60 -20.25
N SER A 196 -16.90 2.29 -20.34
CA SER A 196 -17.97 1.38 -20.70
C SER A 196 -18.48 0.66 -19.47
N TYR A 197 -19.79 0.50 -19.36
CA TYR A 197 -20.39 -0.27 -18.27
C TYR A 197 -21.54 -1.16 -18.75
N SER A 198 -21.83 -2.17 -17.97
CA SER A 198 -23.06 -2.97 -18.07
C SER A 198 -23.58 -3.27 -16.68
N VAL A 199 -24.89 -3.14 -16.49
CA VAL A 199 -25.54 -3.52 -15.23
C VAL A 199 -25.57 -5.04 -15.14
N ILE A 200 -25.02 -5.58 -14.05
CA ILE A 200 -24.96 -7.03 -13.81
C ILE A 200 -26.15 -7.47 -12.98
N LYS A 201 -26.51 -6.69 -11.95
CA LYS A 201 -27.58 -7.03 -11.00
C LYS A 201 -28.16 -5.76 -10.39
N GLU A 202 -29.43 -5.81 -10.09
CA GLU A 202 -30.19 -4.80 -9.34
C GLU A 202 -30.67 -5.41 -8.02
N PHE A 203 -30.76 -4.58 -6.97
CA PHE A 203 -31.17 -5.00 -5.63
C PHE A 203 -32.37 -4.21 -5.15
#